data_2f9580aa2d1a0683b411ade7afeae54b
#
_entry.id   2f9580aa2d1a0683b411ade7afeae54b
#
_cell.length_a   1.000
_cell.length_b   1.000
_cell.length_c   1.000
_cell.angle_alpha   90.00
_cell.angle_beta   90.00
_cell.angle_gamma   90.00
#
_symmetry.space_group_name_H-M   'P 1'
#
loop_
_entity.id
_entity.type
_entity.pdbx_description
1 polymer ?
#
loop_
_entity_poly.entity_id
_entity_poly.type
_entity_poly.pdbx_seq_one_letter_code
_entity_poly.pdbx_strand_id
1 'polypeptide(L)' 'GGNVIVNPGVTIGNDVVIGAGSVVTHDLPDGVIAAGNPCRVLRPLAEEDRQFWRARQQEWQTD' A
#
# COMPACT_ATOMS: atom_id res chain seq x y z
N GLY A 1 -4.92 -6.87 7.21
CA GLY A 1 -4.37 -6.94 5.93
C GLY A 1 -3.60 -8.20 5.63
N GLY A 2 -3.19 -8.28 4.40
CA GLY A 2 -2.41 -9.40 3.92
C GLY A 2 -0.97 -9.35 4.40
N ASN A 3 -0.23 -10.37 4.04
CA ASN A 3 1.17 -10.47 4.38
C ASN A 3 1.99 -9.52 3.50
N VAL A 4 2.43 -8.42 4.08
CA VAL A 4 3.31 -7.47 3.41
C VAL A 4 4.62 -7.46 4.17
N ILE A 5 5.72 -7.67 3.45
CA ILE A 5 7.06 -7.65 4.03
C ILE A 5 7.72 -6.34 3.61
N VAL A 6 8.24 -5.61 4.59
CA VAL A 6 8.96 -4.36 4.34
C VAL A 6 10.39 -4.55 4.83
N ASN A 7 11.34 -4.40 3.92
CA ASN A 7 12.76 -4.56 4.27
C ASN A 7 13.21 -3.45 5.22
N PRO A 8 14.18 -3.72 6.10
CA PRO A 8 14.74 -2.69 6.97
C PRO A 8 15.28 -1.49 6.18
N GLY A 9 15.05 -0.30 6.70
CA GLY A 9 15.54 0.92 6.06
C GLY A 9 14.66 1.48 4.95
N VAL A 10 13.58 0.79 4.60
CA VAL A 10 12.64 1.28 3.59
C VAL A 10 11.67 2.27 4.21
N THR A 11 11.44 3.39 3.53
CA THR A 11 10.47 4.40 3.94
C THR A 11 9.25 4.33 3.04
N ILE A 12 8.08 4.23 3.64
CA ILE A 12 6.81 4.25 2.91
C ILE A 12 6.11 5.56 3.24
N GLY A 13 5.74 6.30 2.19
CA GLY A 13 5.08 7.58 2.34
C GLY A 13 3.65 7.46 2.87
N ASN A 14 2.94 8.59 2.89
CA ASN A 14 1.55 8.65 3.35
C ASN A 14 0.60 8.22 2.24
N ASP A 15 -0.54 7.66 2.62
CA ASP A 15 -1.60 7.26 1.68
C ASP A 15 -1.09 6.29 0.62
N VAL A 16 -0.31 5.30 1.02
CA VAL A 16 0.19 4.26 0.13
C VAL A 16 -0.65 3.01 0.31
N VAL A 17 -1.12 2.44 -0.78
CA VAL A 17 -1.86 1.17 -0.78
C VAL A 17 -0.93 0.08 -1.29
N ILE A 18 -0.71 -0.95 -0.47
CA ILE A 18 0.19 -2.05 -0.82
C ILE A 18 -0.62 -3.34 -0.89
N GLY A 19 -0.53 -4.03 -2.01
CA GLY A 19 -1.24 -5.29 -2.22
C GLY A 19 -0.71 -6.40 -1.31
N ALA A 20 -1.57 -7.35 -0.95
CA ALA A 20 -1.21 -8.48 -0.12
C ALA A 20 -0.13 -9.33 -0.80
N GLY A 21 0.77 -9.90 0.00
CA GLY A 21 1.85 -10.72 -0.50
C GLY A 21 3.01 -9.96 -1.11
N SER A 22 3.02 -8.63 -0.98
CA SER A 22 4.08 -7.80 -1.54
C SER A 22 5.33 -7.81 -0.67
N VAL A 23 6.48 -7.65 -1.31
CA VAL A 23 7.76 -7.49 -0.63
C VAL A 23 8.36 -6.14 -1.01
N VAL A 24 8.36 -5.20 -0.07
CA VAL A 24 8.81 -3.83 -0.32
C VAL A 24 10.30 -3.75 -0.10
N THR A 25 11.05 -3.53 -1.16
CA THR A 25 12.51 -3.47 -1.14
C THR A 25 13.09 -2.08 -1.39
N HIS A 26 12.23 -1.13 -1.79
CA HIS A 26 12.62 0.25 -2.08
C HIS A 26 11.61 1.20 -1.46
N ASP A 27 12.01 2.44 -1.24
CA ASP A 27 11.12 3.46 -0.71
C ASP A 27 9.95 3.68 -1.66
N LEU A 28 8.78 3.92 -1.08
CA LEU A 28 7.56 4.22 -1.83
C LEU A 28 7.13 5.66 -1.55
N PRO A 29 6.87 6.46 -2.59
CA PRO A 29 6.44 7.84 -2.41
C PRO A 29 5.00 7.92 -1.88
N ASP A 30 4.58 9.13 -1.49
CA ASP A 30 3.21 9.36 -1.03
C ASP A 30 2.20 9.13 -2.16
N GLY A 31 1.03 8.64 -1.79
CA GLY A 31 -0.12 8.63 -2.68
C GLY A 31 0.01 7.70 -3.87
N VAL A 32 0.50 6.48 -3.66
CA VAL A 32 0.63 5.49 -4.74
C VAL A 32 0.01 4.16 -4.35
N ILE A 33 -0.30 3.37 -5.35
CA ILE A 33 -0.67 1.96 -5.22
C ILE A 33 0.50 1.12 -5.70
N ALA A 34 0.93 0.19 -4.88
CA ALA A 34 2.08 -0.66 -5.18
C ALA A 34 1.78 -2.11 -4.84
N ALA A 35 2.41 -3.05 -5.55
CA ALA A 35 2.20 -4.48 -5.28
C ALA A 35 3.30 -5.32 -5.93
N GLY A 36 3.38 -6.57 -5.48
CA GLY A 36 4.24 -7.57 -6.09
C GLY A 36 5.48 -7.90 -5.29
N ASN A 37 6.29 -8.80 -5.83
CA ASN A 37 7.57 -9.20 -5.26
C ASN A 37 8.63 -9.21 -6.39
N PRO A 38 9.54 -8.24 -6.44
CA PRO A 38 9.61 -7.07 -5.57
C PRO A 38 8.43 -6.11 -5.79
N CYS A 39 8.05 -5.40 -4.73
CA CYS A 39 6.94 -4.46 -4.81
C CYS A 39 7.30 -3.29 -5.73
N ARG A 40 6.36 -2.95 -6.63
CA ARG A 40 6.56 -1.86 -7.58
C ARG A 40 5.35 -0.95 -7.58
N VAL A 41 5.59 0.32 -7.83
CA VAL A 41 4.51 1.29 -7.98
C VAL A 41 3.74 0.96 -9.25
N LEU A 42 2.43 0.76 -9.09
CA LEU A 42 1.55 0.45 -10.21
C LEU A 42 0.95 1.72 -10.81
N ARG A 43 0.49 2.62 -9.96
CA ARG A 43 -0.09 3.90 -10.40
C ARG A 43 -0.26 4.85 -9.23
N PRO A 44 -0.42 6.15 -9.51
CA PRO A 44 -0.79 7.10 -8.44
C PRO A 44 -2.18 6.79 -7.88
N LEU A 45 -2.36 7.12 -6.61
CA LEU A 45 -3.65 6.96 -5.95
C LEU A 45 -4.53 8.17 -6.27
N ALA A 46 -5.65 7.94 -6.95
CA ALA A 46 -6.60 9.01 -7.25
C ALA A 46 -7.50 9.28 -6.04
N GLU A 47 -8.17 10.43 -6.05
CA GLU A 47 -9.07 10.80 -4.94
C GLU A 47 -10.17 9.76 -4.74
N GLU A 48 -10.71 9.24 -5.83
CA GLU A 48 -11.72 8.19 -5.77
C GLU A 48 -11.19 6.93 -5.10
N ASP A 49 -9.96 6.57 -5.41
CA ASP A 49 -9.30 5.41 -4.80
C ASP A 49 -9.12 5.60 -3.31
N ARG A 50 -8.76 6.81 -2.88
CA ARG A 50 -8.57 7.10 -1.46
C ARG A 50 -9.85 6.88 -0.66
N GLN A 51 -10.98 7.34 -1.19
CA GLN A 51 -12.27 7.17 -0.54
C GLN A 51 -12.65 5.70 -0.47
N PHE A 52 -12.42 4.96 -1.53
CA PHE A 52 -12.69 3.53 -1.59
C PHE A 52 -11.89 2.77 -0.54
N TRP A 53 -10.58 3.04 -0.47
CA TRP A 53 -9.71 2.31 0.45
C TRP A 53 -9.96 2.68 1.91
N ARG A 54 -10.33 3.91 2.19
CA ARG A 54 -10.72 4.30 3.56
C ARG A 54 -11.93 3.53 4.04
N ALA A 55 -12.92 3.38 3.19
CA ALA A 55 -14.10 2.59 3.51
C ALA A 55 -13.73 1.13 3.77
N ARG A 56 -12.86 0.57 2.94
CA ARG A 56 -12.38 -0.80 3.11
C ARG A 56 -11.60 -0.99 4.40
N GLN A 57 -10.78 -0.03 4.76
CA GLN A 57 -10.02 -0.11 6.00
C GLN A 57 -10.96 -0.16 7.21
N GLN A 58 -12.04 0.59 7.18
CA GLN A 58 -13.02 0.53 8.26
C GLN A 58 -13.67 -0.84 8.38
N GLU A 59 -13.96 -1.48 7.26
CA GLU A 59 -14.51 -2.84 7.28
C GLU A 59 -13.52 -3.82 7.90
N TRP A 60 -12.24 -3.69 7.57
CA TRP A 60 -11.22 -4.60 8.09
C TRP A 60 -10.98 -4.42 9.58
N GLN A 61 -11.16 -3.21 10.09
CA GLN A 61 -10.97 -2.92 11.50
C GLN A 61 -12.08 -3.50 12.39
N THR A 62 -13.20 -3.84 11.82
CA THR A 62 -14.31 -4.40 12.58
C THR A 62 -14.21 -5.91 12.77
N ASP A 63 -13.30 -6.55 12.16
CA ASP A 63 -13.12 -8.00 12.24
C ASP A 63 -12.57 -8.46 13.60
#